data_c44abee51f60e8425365dad46b63c8f7
#
_entry.id   c44abee51f60e8425365dad46b63c8f7
#
_cell.length_a   1.000
_cell.length_b   1.000
_cell.length_c   1.000
_cell.angle_alpha   90.00
_cell.angle_beta   90.00
_cell.angle_gamma   90.00
#
_symmetry.space_group_name_H-M   'P 1'
#
loop_
_entity.id
_entity.type
_entity.pdbx_description
1 polymer ?
#
loop_
_entity_poly.entity_id
_entity_poly.type
_entity_poly.pdbx_seq_one_letter_code
_entity_poly.pdbx_strand_id
1 'polypeptide(L)'
;MKGYFYVNPILALSLTITIFSFVGIPPLIGFFAKQMVLSAALDSGYVFLTLIAILTSVISAVYYLNIIRQVFFDKSDYKINPELENIVLHGNIIKNNRIEKLTFKLDNIVLSSSLTITISILTLVILLFIFIPQEWLSMSNILALILFNT
;
A
#
# COMPACT_ATOMS: atom_id res chain seq x y z
N MET A 1 -8.18 -0.49 12.03
CA MET A 1 -7.40 0.49 11.25
C MET A 1 -7.99 1.91 11.25
N LYS A 2 -9.01 2.15 12.08
CA LYS A 2 -9.65 3.46 12.19
C LYS A 2 -8.67 4.51 12.70
N GLY A 3 -8.57 5.64 12.01
CA GLY A 3 -7.72 6.76 12.41
C GLY A 3 -6.21 6.51 12.35
N TYR A 4 -5.77 5.53 11.57
CA TYR A 4 -4.36 5.18 11.48
C TYR A 4 -3.48 6.32 10.94
N PHE A 5 -4.07 7.23 10.16
CA PHE A 5 -3.41 8.44 9.69
C PHE A 5 -2.87 9.33 10.84
N TYR A 6 -3.59 9.41 11.96
CA TYR A 6 -3.16 10.21 13.11
C TYR A 6 -1.98 9.60 13.86
N VAL A 7 -1.79 8.28 13.74
CA VAL A 7 -0.68 7.55 14.39
C VAL A 7 0.58 7.57 13.52
N ASN A 8 0.45 7.30 12.24
CA ASN A 8 1.57 7.21 11.32
C ASN A 8 1.17 7.67 9.90
N PRO A 9 1.29 8.99 9.59
CA PRO A 9 0.79 9.56 8.34
C PRO A 9 1.51 9.01 7.11
N ILE A 10 2.82 8.74 7.19
CA ILE A 10 3.62 8.23 6.06
C ILE A 10 3.15 6.82 5.68
N LEU A 11 2.93 5.97 6.66
CA LEU A 11 2.49 4.59 6.42
C LEU A 11 1.03 4.54 5.96
N ALA A 12 0.17 5.43 6.47
CA ALA A 12 -1.20 5.58 5.98
C ALA A 12 -1.23 6.05 4.53
N LEU A 13 -0.32 6.94 4.14
CA LEU A 13 -0.20 7.44 2.78
C LEU A 13 0.30 6.35 1.83
N SER A 14 1.31 5.58 2.21
CA SER A 14 1.80 4.45 1.41
C SER A 14 0.71 3.38 1.21
N LEU A 15 -0.05 3.07 2.26
CA LEU A 15 -1.19 2.16 2.19
C LEU A 15 -2.26 2.68 1.22
N THR A 16 -2.53 3.97 1.23
CA THR A 16 -3.51 4.59 0.33
C THR A 16 -3.09 4.52 -1.13
N ILE A 17 -1.82 4.79 -1.42
CA ILE A 17 -1.28 4.68 -2.78
C ILE A 17 -1.42 3.24 -3.30
N THR A 18 -1.10 2.25 -2.48
CA THR A 18 -1.26 0.83 -2.86
C THR A 18 -2.71 0.46 -3.08
N ILE A 19 -3.63 0.92 -2.22
CA ILE A 19 -5.06 0.67 -2.39
C ILE A 19 -5.60 1.34 -3.66
N PHE A 20 -5.22 2.59 -3.96
CA PHE A 20 -5.60 3.24 -5.20
C PHE A 20 -5.08 2.52 -6.45
N SER A 21 -3.89 1.92 -6.36
CA SER A 21 -3.38 1.05 -7.43
C SER A 21 -4.24 -0.18 -7.62
N PHE A 22 -4.71 -0.84 -6.53
CA PHE A 22 -5.64 -1.98 -6.62
C PHE A 22 -7.01 -1.61 -7.14
N VAL A 23 -7.53 -0.44 -6.78
CA VAL A 23 -8.78 0.10 -7.35
C VAL A 23 -8.64 0.25 -8.86
N GLY A 24 -7.46 0.61 -9.33
CA GLY A 24 -7.19 0.87 -10.75
C GLY A 24 -7.52 2.30 -11.14
N ILE A 25 -7.12 3.26 -10.30
CA ILE A 25 -7.26 4.68 -10.64
C ILE A 25 -6.16 5.06 -11.63
N PRO A 26 -6.50 5.65 -12.80
CA PRO A 26 -5.49 6.23 -13.66
C PRO A 26 -4.81 7.38 -12.87
N PRO A 27 -3.52 7.49 -12.86
CA PRO A 27 -2.45 6.95 -13.69
C PRO A 27 -1.61 5.83 -13.02
N LEU A 28 -2.14 5.10 -12.04
CA LEU A 28 -1.39 4.09 -11.31
C LEU A 28 -1.26 2.76 -12.09
N ILE A 29 -0.24 1.98 -11.75
CA ILE A 29 0.12 0.73 -12.42
C ILE A 29 -1.06 -0.27 -12.51
N GLY A 30 -1.90 -0.34 -11.49
CA GLY A 30 -3.04 -1.24 -11.44
C GLY A 30 -4.12 -0.96 -12.50
N PHE A 31 -4.26 0.29 -12.94
CA PHE A 31 -5.15 0.65 -14.03
C PHE A 31 -4.70 0.02 -15.36
N PHE A 32 -3.43 0.20 -15.72
CA PHE A 32 -2.88 -0.33 -16.97
C PHE A 32 -2.91 -1.85 -16.99
N ALA A 33 -2.59 -2.50 -15.88
CA ALA A 33 -2.67 -3.96 -15.76
C ALA A 33 -4.09 -4.48 -16.03
N LYS A 34 -5.10 -3.87 -15.41
CA LYS A 34 -6.51 -4.22 -15.66
C LYS A 34 -6.91 -3.98 -17.12
N GLN A 35 -6.54 -2.83 -17.68
CA GLN A 35 -6.86 -2.46 -19.05
C GLN A 35 -6.28 -3.47 -20.04
N MET A 36 -5.01 -3.86 -19.86
CA MET A 36 -4.37 -4.84 -20.76
C MET A 36 -5.05 -6.21 -20.71
N VAL A 37 -5.38 -6.70 -19.52
CA VAL A 37 -6.05 -8.00 -19.37
C VAL A 37 -7.46 -7.96 -19.96
N LEU A 38 -8.21 -6.87 -19.73
CA LEU A 38 -9.58 -6.74 -20.25
C LEU A 38 -9.60 -6.57 -21.78
N SER A 39 -8.64 -5.81 -22.35
CA SER A 39 -8.53 -5.69 -23.81
C SER A 39 -8.19 -7.02 -24.46
N ALA A 40 -7.24 -7.76 -23.92
CA ALA A 40 -6.88 -9.08 -24.43
C ALA A 40 -8.05 -10.09 -24.39
N ALA A 41 -8.86 -10.02 -23.32
CA ALA A 41 -10.06 -10.85 -23.20
C ALA A 41 -11.13 -10.47 -24.22
N LEU A 42 -11.30 -9.17 -24.52
CA LEU A 42 -12.22 -8.69 -25.56
C LEU A 42 -11.76 -9.11 -26.95
N ASP A 43 -10.48 -8.98 -27.26
CA ASP A 43 -9.88 -9.36 -28.54
C ASP A 43 -10.02 -10.89 -28.80
N SER A 44 -9.99 -11.67 -27.70
CA SER A 44 -10.22 -13.11 -27.72
C SER A 44 -11.73 -13.51 -27.84
N GLY A 45 -12.64 -12.53 -27.86
CA GLY A 45 -14.08 -12.75 -27.99
C GLY A 45 -14.82 -13.07 -26.69
N TYR A 46 -14.15 -13.02 -25.52
CA TYR A 46 -14.74 -13.30 -24.21
C TYR A 46 -15.50 -12.09 -23.63
N VAL A 47 -16.45 -11.53 -24.38
CA VAL A 47 -17.19 -10.31 -24.01
C VAL A 47 -17.93 -10.46 -22.68
N PHE A 48 -18.61 -11.58 -22.46
CA PHE A 48 -19.36 -11.82 -21.23
C PHE A 48 -18.46 -11.89 -20.00
N LEU A 49 -17.31 -12.56 -20.11
CA LEU A 49 -16.33 -12.66 -19.03
C LEU A 49 -15.75 -11.27 -18.68
N THR A 50 -15.45 -10.48 -19.71
CA THR A 50 -14.94 -9.12 -19.54
C THR A 50 -15.95 -8.22 -18.82
N LEU A 51 -17.23 -8.33 -19.17
CA LEU A 51 -18.29 -7.56 -18.50
C LEU A 51 -18.41 -7.92 -17.02
N ILE A 52 -18.36 -9.20 -16.67
CA ILE A 52 -18.35 -9.64 -15.26
C ILE A 52 -17.12 -9.11 -14.54
N ALA A 53 -15.95 -9.16 -15.17
CA ALA A 53 -14.70 -8.67 -14.57
C ALA A 53 -14.74 -7.16 -14.30
N ILE A 54 -15.36 -6.37 -15.16
CA ILE A 54 -15.57 -4.93 -14.95
C ILE A 54 -16.51 -4.71 -13.76
N LEU A 55 -17.65 -5.39 -13.72
CA LEU A 55 -18.62 -5.26 -12.63
C LEU A 55 -18.00 -5.62 -11.26
N THR A 56 -17.29 -6.73 -11.20
CA THR A 56 -16.60 -7.14 -9.95
C THR A 56 -15.52 -6.17 -9.54
N SER A 57 -14.82 -5.55 -10.49
CA SER A 57 -13.81 -4.53 -10.20
C SER A 57 -14.42 -3.25 -9.60
N VAL A 58 -15.62 -2.85 -10.04
CA VAL A 58 -16.35 -1.70 -9.49
C VAL A 58 -16.80 -1.99 -8.06
N ILE A 59 -17.34 -3.18 -7.80
CA ILE A 59 -17.73 -3.59 -6.43
C ILE A 59 -16.51 -3.58 -5.48
N SER A 60 -15.39 -4.11 -5.95
CA SER A 60 -14.13 -4.11 -5.21
C SER A 60 -13.64 -2.69 -4.91
N ALA A 61 -13.81 -1.76 -5.85
CA ALA A 61 -13.41 -0.36 -5.67
C ALA A 61 -14.17 0.30 -4.49
N VAL A 62 -15.46 0.06 -4.36
CA VAL A 62 -16.28 0.58 -3.25
C VAL A 62 -15.75 0.08 -1.90
N TYR A 63 -15.41 -1.21 -1.83
CA TYR A 63 -14.82 -1.80 -0.63
C TYR A 63 -13.48 -1.15 -0.26
N TYR A 64 -12.58 -1.00 -1.22
CA TYR A 64 -11.27 -0.39 -1.00
C TYR A 64 -11.38 1.09 -0.60
N LEU A 65 -12.27 1.86 -1.22
CA LEU A 65 -12.50 3.26 -0.83
C LEU A 65 -13.05 3.38 0.59
N ASN A 66 -13.86 2.43 1.04
CA ASN A 66 -14.35 2.40 2.41
C ASN A 66 -13.20 2.16 3.43
N ILE A 67 -12.21 1.35 3.08
CA ILE A 67 -11.00 1.17 3.90
C ILE A 67 -10.23 2.49 4.02
N ILE A 68 -10.03 3.21 2.92
CA ILE A 68 -9.36 4.52 2.92
C ILE A 68 -10.11 5.50 3.82
N ARG A 69 -11.43 5.54 3.70
CA ARG A 69 -12.27 6.38 4.56
C ARG A 69 -12.02 6.08 6.04
N GLN A 70 -11.98 4.82 6.43
CA GLN A 70 -11.74 4.43 7.82
C GLN A 70 -10.34 4.82 8.31
N VAL A 71 -9.33 4.73 7.44
CA VAL A 71 -7.95 5.07 7.78
C VAL A 71 -7.77 6.57 8.03
N PHE A 72 -8.44 7.42 7.24
CA PHE A 72 -8.23 8.88 7.26
C PHE A 72 -9.24 9.63 8.12
N PHE A 73 -10.51 9.26 8.07
CA PHE A 73 -11.60 10.08 8.60
C PHE A 73 -12.21 9.55 9.90
N ASP A 74 -12.10 8.26 10.17
CA ASP A 74 -12.64 7.73 11.40
C ASP A 74 -11.71 8.07 12.57
N LYS A 75 -12.30 8.49 13.69
CA LYS A 75 -11.56 8.69 14.93
C LYS A 75 -11.07 7.33 15.44
N SER A 76 -9.82 7.29 15.88
CA SER A 76 -9.28 6.10 16.53
C SER A 76 -10.01 5.89 17.87
N ASP A 77 -10.84 4.85 17.95
CA ASP A 77 -11.45 4.39 19.21
C ASP A 77 -10.46 3.64 20.10
N TYR A 78 -9.17 3.73 19.83
CA TYR A 78 -8.14 3.15 20.68
C TYR A 78 -8.07 3.91 21.99
N LYS A 79 -8.84 3.43 22.97
CA LYS A 79 -8.52 3.70 24.36
C LYS A 79 -7.31 2.86 24.68
N ILE A 80 -6.18 3.52 24.87
CA ILE A 80 -4.98 2.89 25.44
C ILE A 80 -5.47 2.27 26.75
N ASN A 81 -5.27 0.94 26.90
CA ASN A 81 -5.57 0.31 28.19
C ASN A 81 -4.77 1.06 29.27
N PRO A 82 -5.42 1.56 30.32
CA PRO A 82 -4.73 2.33 31.36
C PRO A 82 -3.63 1.54 32.05
N GLU A 83 -3.64 0.21 31.97
CA GLU A 83 -2.57 -0.66 32.44
C GLU A 83 -1.32 -0.61 31.55
N LEU A 84 -1.49 -0.34 30.24
CA LEU A 84 -0.36 -0.20 29.28
C LEU A 84 0.24 1.22 29.31
N GLU A 85 -0.51 2.22 29.72
CA GLU A 85 -0.04 3.60 29.85
C GLU A 85 1.05 3.72 30.93
N ASN A 86 1.05 2.82 31.91
CA ASN A 86 2.02 2.78 33.02
C ASN A 86 3.21 1.83 32.75
N ILE A 87 3.26 1.11 31.64
CA ILE A 87 4.42 0.29 31.26
C ILE A 87 5.46 1.18 30.60
N VAL A 88 6.22 1.86 31.44
CA VAL A 88 7.45 2.52 31.02
C VAL A 88 8.54 1.45 30.99
N LEU A 89 8.88 0.96 29.80
CA LEU A 89 10.04 0.09 29.61
C LEU A 89 11.31 0.90 29.92
N HIS A 90 11.86 0.71 31.12
CA HIS A 90 13.13 1.30 31.53
C HIS A 90 14.26 0.45 30.97
N GLY A 91 14.86 0.91 29.87
CA GLY A 91 16.12 0.36 29.36
C GLY A 91 17.30 1.15 29.94
N ASN A 92 18.24 0.47 30.55
CA ASN A 92 19.52 1.09 30.99
C ASN A 92 20.56 0.77 29.91
N ILE A 93 21.06 1.81 29.25
CA ILE A 93 22.24 1.68 28.38
C ILE A 93 23.44 2.32 29.10
N ILE A 94 24.48 1.53 29.29
CA ILE A 94 25.75 2.04 29.83
C ILE A 94 26.57 2.56 28.65
N LYS A 95 26.61 3.88 28.50
CA LYS A 95 27.45 4.58 27.55
C LYS A 95 28.45 5.45 28.35
N ASN A 96 29.74 5.15 28.20
CA ASN A 96 30.83 5.90 28.85
C ASN A 96 30.66 6.10 30.35
N ASN A 97 30.36 5.05 31.11
CA ASN A 97 30.16 5.08 32.57
C ASN A 97 29.00 5.99 33.05
N ARG A 98 28.12 6.42 32.20
CA ARG A 98 26.88 7.09 32.57
C ARG A 98 25.67 6.21 32.19
N ILE A 99 24.75 6.06 33.15
CA ILE A 99 23.49 5.37 32.95
C ILE A 99 22.52 6.38 32.35
N GLU A 100 22.23 6.27 31.04
CA GLU A 100 21.16 7.03 30.42
C GLU A 100 19.87 6.22 30.50
N LYS A 101 18.85 6.79 31.15
CA LYS A 101 17.51 6.23 31.22
C LYS A 101 16.79 6.49 29.87
N LEU A 102 16.59 5.47 29.07
CA LEU A 102 15.75 5.54 27.91
C LEU A 102 14.31 5.23 28.30
N THR A 103 13.45 6.21 28.19
CA THR A 103 12.00 6.04 28.32
C THR A 103 11.42 5.78 26.92
N PHE A 104 11.00 4.56 26.65
CA PHE A 104 10.25 4.25 25.44
C PHE A 104 8.77 4.58 25.66
N LYS A 105 8.28 5.62 24.98
CA LYS A 105 6.87 5.94 24.92
C LYS A 105 6.23 5.12 23.80
N LEU A 106 5.14 4.42 24.10
CA LEU A 106 4.44 3.54 23.14
C LEU A 106 3.71 4.32 22.02
N ASP A 107 3.83 5.64 21.99
CA ASP A 107 3.11 6.52 21.05
C ASP A 107 3.56 6.38 19.58
N ASN A 108 4.70 5.75 19.32
CA ASN A 108 5.21 5.56 17.97
C ASN A 108 5.46 4.07 17.73
N ILE A 109 4.68 3.48 16.84
CA ILE A 109 5.01 2.17 16.28
C ILE A 109 6.28 2.35 15.45
N VAL A 110 7.41 1.99 16.05
CA VAL A 110 8.69 1.99 15.34
C VAL A 110 8.73 0.74 14.47
N LEU A 111 8.45 0.90 13.19
CA LEU A 111 8.68 -0.16 12.23
C LEU A 111 10.20 -0.46 12.17
N SER A 112 10.57 -1.72 12.00
CA SER A 112 11.98 -2.06 11.75
C SER A 112 12.45 -1.33 10.48
N SER A 113 13.69 -0.84 10.49
CA SER A 113 14.26 -0.07 9.37
C SER A 113 14.17 -0.83 8.03
N SER A 114 14.33 -2.14 8.05
CA SER A 114 14.20 -2.99 6.86
C SER A 114 12.80 -2.94 6.24
N LEU A 115 11.74 -3.05 7.05
CA LEU A 115 10.35 -2.97 6.56
C LEU A 115 10.03 -1.58 6.01
N THR A 116 10.52 -0.53 6.65
CA THR A 116 10.29 0.85 6.19
C THR A 116 10.93 1.10 4.83
N ILE A 117 12.14 0.59 4.62
CA ILE A 117 12.86 0.72 3.34
C ILE A 117 12.11 -0.04 2.24
N THR A 118 11.68 -1.27 2.49
CA THR A 118 10.95 -2.07 1.48
C THR A 118 9.63 -1.42 1.10
N ILE A 119 8.84 -0.93 2.06
CA ILE A 119 7.59 -0.23 1.79
C ILE A 119 7.85 1.04 0.98
N SER A 120 8.88 1.82 1.32
CA SER A 120 9.23 3.04 0.60
C SER A 120 9.64 2.76 -0.85
N ILE A 121 10.45 1.75 -1.09
CA ILE A 121 10.87 1.37 -2.45
C ILE A 121 9.65 0.93 -3.27
N LEU A 122 8.78 0.07 -2.73
CA LEU A 122 7.61 -0.42 -3.45
C LEU A 122 6.62 0.71 -3.77
N THR A 123 6.36 1.60 -2.83
CA THR A 123 5.47 2.76 -3.07
C THR A 123 6.07 3.72 -4.09
N LEU A 124 7.38 3.91 -4.08
CA LEU A 124 8.07 4.74 -5.04
C LEU A 124 7.98 4.14 -6.45
N VAL A 125 8.13 2.83 -6.61
CA VAL A 125 7.95 2.14 -7.90
C VAL A 125 6.53 2.34 -8.44
N ILE A 126 5.50 2.21 -7.60
CA ILE A 126 4.10 2.46 -8.00
C ILE A 126 3.90 3.90 -8.47
N LEU A 127 4.52 4.88 -7.80
CA LEU A 127 4.43 6.29 -8.17
C LEU A 127 5.24 6.61 -9.43
N LEU A 128 6.43 6.06 -9.58
CA LEU A 128 7.29 6.30 -10.76
C LEU A 128 6.64 5.80 -12.04
N PHE A 129 5.79 4.78 -11.97
CA PHE A 129 5.05 4.28 -13.13
C PHE A 129 4.21 5.38 -13.81
N ILE A 130 3.78 6.42 -13.07
CA ILE A 130 3.04 7.56 -13.61
C ILE A 130 3.85 8.29 -14.69
N PHE A 131 5.16 8.39 -14.49
CA PHE A 131 6.04 9.19 -15.36
C PHE A 131 6.54 8.43 -16.60
N ILE A 132 6.67 7.09 -16.50
CA ILE A 132 7.30 6.28 -17.54
C ILE A 132 6.48 4.99 -17.83
N PRO A 133 5.17 5.11 -18.15
CA PRO A 133 4.35 3.92 -18.38
C PRO A 133 4.76 3.17 -19.65
N GLN A 134 5.21 3.88 -20.69
CA GLN A 134 5.51 3.28 -21.99
C GLN A 134 6.72 2.35 -21.95
N GLU A 135 7.75 2.68 -21.20
CA GLU A 135 8.96 1.83 -21.06
C GLU A 135 8.62 0.49 -20.38
N TRP A 136 7.81 0.53 -19.31
CA TRP A 136 7.38 -0.68 -18.61
C TRP A 136 6.48 -1.56 -19.47
N LEU A 137 5.58 -0.95 -20.24
CA LEU A 137 4.69 -1.66 -21.16
C LEU A 137 5.47 -2.29 -22.30
N SER A 138 6.44 -1.60 -22.87
CA SER A 138 7.30 -2.14 -23.92
C SER A 138 8.14 -3.33 -23.43
N MET A 139 8.72 -3.24 -22.24
CA MET A 139 9.44 -4.36 -21.62
C MET A 139 8.54 -5.57 -21.37
N SER A 140 7.30 -5.35 -20.91
CA SER A 140 6.35 -6.45 -20.68
C SER A 140 5.93 -7.12 -21.98
N ASN A 141 5.74 -6.36 -23.06
CA ASN A 141 5.42 -6.90 -24.39
C ASN A 141 6.60 -7.70 -24.97
N ILE A 142 7.83 -7.22 -24.85
CA ILE A 142 9.01 -7.95 -25.30
C ILE A 142 9.13 -9.27 -24.52
N LEU A 143 8.94 -9.24 -23.21
CA LEU A 143 8.98 -10.44 -22.37
C LEU A 143 7.90 -11.47 -22.78
N ALA A 144 6.69 -10.99 -23.04
CA ALA A 144 5.59 -11.83 -23.52
C ALA A 144 5.92 -12.46 -24.88
N LEU A 145 6.46 -11.68 -25.83
CA LEU A 145 6.87 -12.20 -27.15
C LEU A 145 7.95 -13.27 -27.03
N ILE A 146 8.93 -13.08 -26.15
CA ILE A 146 9.97 -14.09 -25.90
C ILE A 146 9.36 -15.37 -25.33
N LEU A 147 8.41 -15.24 -24.40
CA LEU A 147 7.81 -16.38 -23.70
C LEU A 147 6.89 -17.21 -24.60
N PHE A 148 6.18 -16.56 -25.54
CA PHE A 148 5.23 -17.23 -26.43
C PHE A 148 5.81 -17.63 -27.78
N ASN A 149 7.02 -17.17 -28.12
CA ASN A 149 7.69 -17.49 -29.37
C ASN A 149 8.72 -18.63 -29.25
N THR A 150 8.82 -19.23 -28.04
CA THR A 150 9.55 -20.47 -27.74
C THR A 150 8.57 -21.62 -27.66
#